data_2e27b539d9262c5da265c826c9f8b71d
#
_entry.id   2e27b539d9262c5da265c826c9f8b71d
#
_cell.length_a   1.000
_cell.length_b   1.000
_cell.length_c   1.000
_cell.angle_alpha   90.00
_cell.angle_beta   90.00
_cell.angle_gamma   90.00
#
_symmetry.space_group_name_H-M   'P 1'
#
loop_
_entity.id
_entity.type
_entity.pdbx_description
1 polymer ?
#
loop_
_entity_poly.entity_id
_entity_poly.type
_entity_poly.pdbx_seq_one_letter_code
_entity_poly.pdbx_strand_id
1 'polypeptide(L)'
;MQFMLILSEDPELVATDEQRKEAVQRVGEYAMSLLGDGTLKGGSPLHPVTEAKRIRTRDGQRRVLDGPFAESKEVIAGYFLIEAPDIDAAVAIAARCPNAEFGSVEVREIVPMG
;
A
#
# COMPACT_ATOMS: atom_id res chain seq x y z
N MET A 1 -7.73 2.72 17.65
CA MET A 1 -8.25 1.89 16.53
C MET A 1 -7.13 1.72 15.51
N GLN A 2 -7.06 0.58 14.89
CA GLN A 2 -6.04 0.32 13.86
C GLN A 2 -6.63 0.43 12.47
N PHE A 3 -5.81 0.94 11.57
CA PHE A 3 -6.18 1.10 10.16
C PHE A 3 -5.05 0.56 9.29
N MET A 4 -5.42 0.03 8.13
CA MET A 4 -4.45 -0.31 7.10
C MET A 4 -4.50 0.76 6.02
N LEU A 5 -3.33 1.29 5.69
CA LEU A 5 -3.15 2.14 4.51
C LEU A 5 -2.65 1.25 3.39
N ILE A 6 -3.44 1.12 2.34
CA ILE A 6 -3.06 0.31 1.18
C ILE A 6 -2.50 1.28 0.14
N LEU A 7 -1.23 1.13 -0.18
CA LEU A 7 -0.50 2.04 -1.04
C LEU A 7 -0.50 1.51 -2.46
N SER A 8 -1.05 2.29 -3.38
CA SER A 8 -1.04 1.95 -4.80
C SER A 8 -0.21 2.96 -5.59
N GLU A 9 0.30 2.53 -6.73
CA GLU A 9 1.03 3.42 -7.63
C GLU A 9 0.59 3.20 -9.06
N ASP A 10 0.59 4.28 -9.84
CA ASP A 10 0.38 4.23 -11.27
C ASP A 10 1.73 3.98 -11.93
N PRO A 11 1.92 2.86 -12.66
CA PRO A 11 3.21 2.56 -13.29
C PRO A 11 3.69 3.63 -14.26
N GLU A 12 2.79 4.44 -14.82
CA GLU A 12 3.18 5.54 -15.70
C GLU A 12 3.80 6.71 -14.95
N LEU A 13 3.48 6.85 -13.66
CA LEU A 13 4.01 7.92 -12.82
C LEU A 13 5.28 7.50 -12.06
N VAL A 14 5.57 6.20 -12.00
CA VAL A 14 6.77 5.65 -11.37
C VAL A 14 7.44 4.71 -12.37
N ALA A 15 7.77 5.23 -13.55
CA ALA A 15 8.24 4.42 -14.67
C ALA A 15 9.77 4.39 -14.80
N THR A 16 10.45 5.47 -14.45
CA THR A 16 11.91 5.58 -14.60
C THR A 16 12.63 5.21 -13.29
N ASP A 17 13.90 4.86 -13.40
CA ASP A 17 14.73 4.56 -12.22
C ASP A 17 14.80 5.75 -11.28
N GLU A 18 14.86 6.97 -11.81
CA GLU A 18 14.89 8.19 -10.99
C GLU A 18 13.57 8.39 -10.27
N GLN A 19 12.44 8.19 -10.95
CA GLN A 19 11.12 8.29 -10.32
C GLN A 19 10.97 7.24 -9.23
N ARG A 20 11.45 6.02 -9.46
CA ARG A 20 11.43 4.94 -8.48
C ARG A 20 12.25 5.28 -7.26
N LYS A 21 13.46 5.80 -7.44
CA LYS A 21 14.33 6.23 -6.35
C LYS A 21 13.69 7.32 -5.51
N GLU A 22 13.10 8.33 -6.16
CA GLU A 22 12.43 9.42 -5.45
C GLU A 22 11.23 8.91 -4.67
N ALA A 23 10.41 8.04 -5.27
CA ALA A 23 9.26 7.45 -4.61
C ALA A 23 9.68 6.67 -3.36
N VAL A 24 10.69 5.80 -3.47
CA VAL A 24 11.20 5.00 -2.36
C VAL A 24 11.71 5.90 -1.24
N GLN A 25 12.46 6.94 -1.58
CA GLN A 25 12.98 7.88 -0.59
C GLN A 25 11.87 8.62 0.14
N ARG A 26 10.89 9.14 -0.60
CA ARG A 26 9.79 9.90 -0.02
C ARG A 26 8.91 9.03 0.87
N VAL A 27 8.59 7.83 0.43
CA VAL A 27 7.79 6.88 1.23
C VAL A 27 8.57 6.46 2.47
N GLY A 28 9.88 6.24 2.36
CA GLY A 28 10.74 5.94 3.50
C GLY A 28 10.75 7.05 4.54
N GLU A 29 10.86 8.30 4.11
CA GLU A 29 10.83 9.46 5.01
C GLU A 29 9.46 9.57 5.71
N TYR A 30 8.38 9.33 4.97
CA TYR A 30 7.04 9.31 5.55
C TYR A 30 6.91 8.23 6.62
N ALA A 31 7.39 7.01 6.33
CA ALA A 31 7.38 5.90 7.29
C ALA A 31 8.16 6.25 8.56
N MET A 32 9.32 6.90 8.41
CA MET A 32 10.14 7.32 9.55
C MET A 32 9.42 8.36 10.41
N SER A 33 8.68 9.28 9.79
CA SER A 33 7.91 10.26 10.54
C SER A 33 6.79 9.61 11.35
N LEU A 34 6.10 8.62 10.77
CA LEU A 34 5.06 7.88 11.48
C LEU A 34 5.63 7.01 12.60
N LEU A 35 6.82 6.47 12.40
CA LEU A 35 7.51 5.70 13.43
C LEU A 35 7.92 6.62 14.59
N GLY A 36 8.44 7.80 14.28
CA GLY A 36 8.91 8.76 15.27
C GLY A 36 7.82 9.30 16.18
N ASP A 37 6.60 9.45 15.68
CA ASP A 37 5.48 9.95 16.49
C ASP A 37 4.63 8.83 17.12
N GLY A 38 5.02 7.57 16.93
CA GLY A 38 4.33 6.43 17.51
C GLY A 38 3.09 5.96 16.74
N THR A 39 2.79 6.56 15.59
CA THR A 39 1.62 6.21 14.79
C THR A 39 1.77 4.87 14.08
N LEU A 40 2.99 4.58 13.60
CA LEU A 40 3.27 3.39 12.79
C LEU A 40 3.31 2.13 13.66
N LYS A 41 2.49 1.13 13.30
CA LYS A 41 2.46 -0.18 13.99
C LYS A 41 3.03 -1.31 13.13
N GLY A 42 3.21 -1.09 11.85
CA GLY A 42 3.77 -2.08 10.94
C GLY A 42 3.65 -1.61 9.51
N GLY A 43 4.17 -2.38 8.59
CA GLY A 43 4.09 -2.08 7.18
C GLY A 43 5.31 -2.55 6.43
N SER A 44 5.19 -2.62 5.12
CA SER A 44 6.28 -3.04 4.25
C SER A 44 6.01 -2.65 2.81
N PRO A 45 7.05 -2.33 2.04
CA PRO A 45 6.93 -2.30 0.59
C PRO A 45 6.80 -3.73 0.07
N LEU A 46 6.20 -3.88 -1.09
CA LEU A 46 6.05 -5.18 -1.75
C LEU A 46 6.95 -5.24 -2.98
N HIS A 47 7.37 -6.44 -3.34
CA HIS A 47 8.08 -6.69 -4.60
C HIS A 47 7.17 -6.33 -5.78
N PRO A 48 7.74 -6.05 -6.97
CA PRO A 48 6.95 -5.66 -8.14
C PRO A 48 5.83 -6.65 -8.46
N VAL A 49 4.72 -6.13 -8.96
CA VAL A 49 3.55 -6.94 -9.30
C VAL A 49 3.84 -8.03 -10.34
N THR A 50 4.92 -7.89 -11.11
CA THR A 50 5.37 -8.93 -12.05
C THR A 50 5.76 -10.22 -11.35
N GLU A 51 6.08 -10.18 -10.05
CA GLU A 51 6.42 -11.34 -9.24
C GLU A 51 5.23 -11.87 -8.45
N ALA A 52 4.06 -11.24 -8.59
CA ALA A 52 2.87 -11.64 -7.84
C ALA A 52 2.30 -12.96 -8.33
N LYS A 53 1.70 -13.69 -7.42
CA LYS A 53 0.95 -14.91 -7.73
C LYS A 53 -0.48 -14.73 -7.23
N ARG A 54 -1.43 -15.22 -7.99
CA ARG A 54 -2.83 -15.20 -7.60
C ARG A 54 -3.35 -16.64 -7.58
N ILE A 55 -4.04 -17.00 -6.52
CA ILE A 55 -4.59 -18.33 -6.36
C ILE A 55 -6.11 -18.22 -6.40
N ARG A 56 -6.75 -19.03 -7.22
CA ARG A 56 -8.20 -19.13 -7.32
C ARG A 56 -8.65 -20.56 -7.26
N THR A 57 -9.80 -20.79 -6.63
CA THR A 57 -10.50 -22.07 -6.71
C THR A 57 -11.84 -21.81 -7.41
N ARG A 58 -12.04 -22.44 -8.56
CA ARG A 58 -13.25 -22.33 -9.36
C ARG A 58 -13.66 -23.75 -9.78
N ASP A 59 -14.93 -24.09 -9.62
CA ASP A 59 -15.46 -25.42 -9.96
C ASP A 59 -14.67 -26.54 -9.30
N GLY A 60 -14.26 -26.34 -8.06
CA GLY A 60 -13.48 -27.30 -7.29
C GLY A 60 -12.00 -27.39 -7.70
N GLN A 61 -11.56 -26.59 -8.65
CA GLN A 61 -10.18 -26.61 -9.12
C GLN A 61 -9.39 -25.39 -8.63
N ARG A 62 -8.21 -25.66 -8.08
CA ARG A 62 -7.27 -24.63 -7.65
C ARG A 62 -6.38 -24.25 -8.82
N ARG A 63 -6.27 -22.96 -9.07
CA ARG A 63 -5.39 -22.41 -10.10
C ARG A 63 -4.44 -21.41 -9.50
N VAL A 64 -3.19 -21.45 -9.93
CA VAL A 64 -2.18 -20.45 -9.56
C VAL A 64 -1.86 -19.64 -10.83
N LEU A 65 -2.06 -18.33 -10.76
CA LEU A 65 -1.85 -17.44 -11.88
C LEU A 65 -0.64 -16.56 -11.62
N ASP A 66 0.15 -16.31 -12.66
CA ASP A 66 1.31 -15.44 -12.56
C ASP A 66 0.90 -14.00 -12.90
N GLY A 67 1.43 -13.02 -12.14
CA GLY A 67 1.23 -11.61 -12.45
C GLY A 67 2.08 -11.16 -13.62
N PRO A 68 1.86 -9.92 -14.11
CA PRO A 68 0.95 -8.92 -13.56
C PRO A 68 -0.51 -9.18 -13.91
N PHE A 69 -1.40 -8.64 -13.09
CA PHE A 69 -2.86 -8.76 -13.29
C PHE A 69 -3.39 -7.42 -13.79
N ALA A 70 -3.92 -7.40 -14.99
CA ALA A 70 -4.29 -6.17 -15.71
C ALA A 70 -5.71 -5.66 -15.36
N GLU A 71 -6.14 -5.78 -14.11
CA GLU A 71 -7.49 -5.42 -13.70
C GLU A 71 -7.65 -3.96 -13.31
N SER A 72 -6.54 -3.23 -13.13
CA SER A 72 -6.54 -1.86 -12.68
C SER A 72 -5.30 -1.14 -13.22
N LYS A 73 -5.45 0.16 -13.44
CA LYS A 73 -4.35 1.02 -13.86
C LYS A 73 -3.29 1.14 -12.76
N GLU A 74 -3.74 1.15 -11.49
CA GLU A 74 -2.85 1.22 -10.35
C GLU A 74 -2.56 -0.17 -9.80
N VAL A 75 -1.35 -0.34 -9.26
CA VAL A 75 -0.95 -1.59 -8.62
C VAL A 75 -0.61 -1.33 -7.16
N ILE A 76 -0.93 -2.31 -6.29
CA ILE A 76 -0.61 -2.23 -4.87
C ILE A 76 0.89 -2.40 -4.71
N ALA A 77 1.52 -1.42 -4.06
CA ALA A 77 2.97 -1.35 -3.91
C ALA A 77 3.43 -1.59 -2.47
N GLY A 78 2.52 -1.52 -1.50
CA GLY A 78 2.87 -1.70 -0.10
C GLY A 78 1.71 -1.39 0.82
N TYR A 79 1.98 -1.41 2.12
CA TYR A 79 0.96 -1.09 3.13
C TYR A 79 1.61 -0.55 4.39
N PHE A 80 0.82 0.20 5.17
CA PHE A 80 1.16 0.57 6.55
C PHE A 80 0.02 0.19 7.47
N LEU A 81 0.36 -0.20 8.69
CA LEU A 81 -0.58 -0.36 9.78
C LEU A 81 -0.38 0.81 10.73
N ILE A 82 -1.44 1.54 11.01
CA ILE A 82 -1.36 2.74 11.87
C ILE A 82 -2.40 2.68 12.98
N GLU A 83 -2.11 3.42 14.04
CA GLU A 83 -3.05 3.68 15.13
C GLU A 83 -3.61 5.08 14.98
N ALA A 84 -4.93 5.23 15.06
CA ALA A 84 -5.60 6.52 15.01
C ALA A 84 -6.90 6.45 15.82
N PRO A 85 -7.37 7.59 16.34
CA PRO A 85 -8.61 7.59 17.16
C PRO A 85 -9.88 7.33 16.37
N ASP A 86 -9.91 7.69 15.08
CA ASP A 86 -11.07 7.51 14.21
C ASP A 86 -10.63 7.53 12.73
N ILE A 87 -11.60 7.27 11.85
CA ILE A 87 -11.33 7.23 10.39
C ILE A 87 -10.89 8.60 9.86
N ASP A 88 -11.42 9.69 10.38
CA ASP A 88 -11.05 11.03 9.89
C ASP A 88 -9.60 11.33 10.21
N ALA A 89 -9.12 10.95 11.40
CA ALA A 89 -7.71 11.08 11.76
C ALA A 89 -6.83 10.21 10.87
N ALA A 90 -7.27 8.97 10.59
CA ALA A 90 -6.55 8.06 9.70
C ALA A 90 -6.46 8.61 8.28
N VAL A 91 -7.53 9.22 7.78
CA VAL A 91 -7.55 9.87 6.46
C VAL A 91 -6.57 11.05 6.43
N ALA A 92 -6.52 11.86 7.49
CA ALA A 92 -5.58 12.97 7.58
C ALA A 92 -4.11 12.49 7.52
N ILE A 93 -3.82 11.37 8.20
CA ILE A 93 -2.50 10.76 8.16
C ILE A 93 -2.19 10.26 6.74
N ALA A 94 -3.15 9.53 6.14
CA ALA A 94 -2.99 8.96 4.80
C ALA A 94 -2.81 10.03 3.72
N ALA A 95 -3.45 11.19 3.88
CA ALA A 95 -3.37 12.29 2.92
C ALA A 95 -1.94 12.83 2.77
N ARG A 96 -1.08 12.62 3.77
CA ARG A 96 0.32 13.05 3.71
C ARG A 96 1.23 12.02 3.08
N CYS A 97 0.70 10.83 2.78
CA CYS A 97 1.49 9.77 2.16
C CYS A 97 1.81 10.13 0.70
N PRO A 98 3.09 10.05 0.28
CA PRO A 98 3.47 10.40 -1.09
C PRO A 98 2.74 9.62 -2.17
N ASN A 99 2.27 8.41 -1.87
CA ASN A 99 1.50 7.61 -2.83
C ASN A 99 0.24 8.30 -3.33
N ALA A 100 -0.30 9.27 -2.58
CA ALA A 100 -1.45 10.05 -3.04
C ALA A 100 -1.13 10.88 -4.29
N GLU A 101 0.15 11.16 -4.55
CA GLU A 101 0.58 11.95 -5.71
C GLU A 101 0.85 11.08 -6.95
N PHE A 102 1.37 9.86 -6.75
CA PHE A 102 1.69 8.99 -7.89
C PHE A 102 0.85 7.71 -7.94
N GLY A 103 -0.27 7.73 -7.28
CA GLY A 103 -1.23 6.63 -7.22
C GLY A 103 -2.36 6.99 -6.29
N SER A 104 -2.61 6.14 -5.32
CA SER A 104 -3.64 6.38 -4.31
C SER A 104 -3.31 5.69 -3.00
N VAL A 105 -4.00 6.11 -1.95
CA VAL A 105 -3.92 5.47 -0.63
C VAL A 105 -5.33 5.14 -0.20
N GLU A 106 -5.61 3.86 -0.01
CA GLU A 106 -6.89 3.40 0.51
C GLU A 106 -6.76 3.20 2.03
N VAL A 107 -7.73 3.73 2.77
CA VAL A 107 -7.74 3.65 4.24
C VAL A 107 -8.85 2.69 4.66
N ARG A 108 -8.48 1.65 5.38
CA ARG A 108 -9.47 0.68 5.86
C ARG A 108 -9.27 0.40 7.35
N GLU A 109 -10.35 0.47 8.11
CA GLU A 109 -10.30 0.11 9.52
C GLU A 109 -10.10 -1.39 9.66
N ILE A 110 -9.22 -1.79 10.59
CA ILE A 110 -8.97 -3.20 10.88
C ILE A 110 -10.00 -3.67 11.89
N VAL A 111 -10.67 -4.77 11.56
CA VAL A 111 -11.64 -5.38 12.47
C VAL A 111 -10.88 -6.05 13.60
N PRO A 112 -11.13 -5.67 14.86
CA PRO A 112 -10.49 -6.35 15.99
C PRO A 112 -10.89 -7.82 16.04
N MET A 113 -9.90 -8.70 16.18
CA MET A 113 -10.08 -10.14 16.22
C MET A 113 -9.77 -10.64 17.63
N GLY A 114 -10.79 -10.91 18.38
CA GLY A 114 -10.67 -11.44 19.74
C GLY A 114 -10.92 -10.42 20.83
#